data_8dddb77fbb222f9fea5abcf5cfcc1b58
#
_entry.id   8dddb77fbb222f9fea5abcf5cfcc1b58
#
_cell.length_a   1.000
_cell.length_b   1.000
_cell.length_c   1.000
_cell.angle_alpha   90.00
_cell.angle_beta   90.00
_cell.angle_gamma   90.00
#
_symmetry.space_group_name_H-M   'P 1'
#
loop_
_entity.id
_entity.type
_entity.pdbx_description
1 polymer ?
#
loop_
_entity_poly.entity_id
_entity_poly.type
_entity_poly.pdbx_seq_one_letter_code
_entity_poly.pdbx_strand_id
1 'polypeptide(L)'
;MRWRILVLLCCARIGLGFQFQTVASVDGDLVATFGFSYTEIGLLIGLFMFPGLVLALPVGFAGRYLSDRFLSVVGLGALAIGGVLSGLAPEGWMIGLGRVLSGAGFLVSSLYFTKMVADWFEGREIATAMSILVMSWPFGIAMGQIGHVWLAHEYSWRAPFLVAAAYCAVAALCVGVFYRPARDLPVAVPGIAANLSGREWILISCAGMAWGAFNAAYVIYLTFAPETLEQLGQPALRAATIISIGSWLMIVSGALCGQIADRFGRRDTILVVCMSAAIVSLMLLRVPDTGEMASLLFGILGMAPAGVIIALAGQAVPPERRALGMGVFFTIYHAFNAIIPPISGAIFDRTSNPHDPLVFGMILFAFVVPFALIFRRVKSRPLSSP
;
A
#
# COMPACT_ATOMS: atom_id res chain seq x y z
N MET A 1 -15.65 8.47 -22.89
CA MET A 1 -16.07 7.32 -22.08
C MET A 1 -14.95 6.81 -21.16
N ARG A 2 -13.70 6.61 -21.68
CA ARG A 2 -12.55 6.09 -20.89
C ARG A 2 -12.26 6.86 -19.59
N TRP A 3 -12.28 8.21 -19.61
CA TRP A 3 -12.04 9.02 -18.40
C TRP A 3 -13.14 8.85 -17.33
N ARG A 4 -14.41 8.63 -17.75
CA ARG A 4 -15.50 8.33 -16.81
C ARG A 4 -15.28 6.98 -16.11
N ILE A 5 -14.79 5.99 -16.86
CA ILE A 5 -14.43 4.67 -16.29
C ILE A 5 -13.24 4.81 -15.34
N LEU A 6 -12.21 5.61 -15.70
CA LEU A 6 -11.09 5.87 -14.79
C LEU A 6 -11.57 6.49 -13.47
N VAL A 7 -12.41 7.52 -13.52
CA VAL A 7 -12.98 8.15 -12.31
C VAL A 7 -13.73 7.12 -11.47
N LEU A 8 -14.59 6.30 -12.09
CA LEU A 8 -15.31 5.23 -11.40
C LEU A 8 -14.37 4.28 -10.67
N LEU A 9 -13.33 3.81 -11.35
CA LEU A 9 -12.35 2.86 -10.79
C LEU A 9 -11.47 3.52 -9.72
N CYS A 10 -11.11 4.80 -9.88
CA CYS A 10 -10.39 5.56 -8.84
C CYS A 10 -11.25 5.74 -7.59
N CYS A 11 -12.52 6.14 -7.75
CA CYS A 11 -13.45 6.23 -6.61
C CYS A 11 -13.60 4.88 -5.90
N ALA A 12 -13.73 3.78 -6.64
CA ALA A 12 -13.78 2.46 -6.04
C ALA A 12 -12.47 2.10 -5.32
N ARG A 13 -11.30 2.44 -5.89
CA ARG A 13 -9.99 2.16 -5.32
C ARG A 13 -9.68 2.98 -4.06
N ILE A 14 -10.25 4.18 -3.92
CA ILE A 14 -10.19 4.96 -2.67
C ILE A 14 -10.70 4.13 -1.50
N GLY A 15 -11.79 3.37 -1.68
CA GLY A 15 -12.35 2.49 -0.66
C GLY A 15 -11.37 1.43 -0.15
N LEU A 16 -10.44 0.98 -0.98
CA LEU A 16 -9.41 0.01 -0.59
C LEU A 16 -8.45 0.61 0.43
N GLY A 17 -7.95 1.84 0.17
CA GLY A 17 -7.06 2.55 1.10
C GLY A 17 -7.78 2.97 2.37
N PHE A 18 -9.03 3.42 2.22
CA PHE A 18 -9.89 3.77 3.34
C PHE A 18 -10.12 2.56 4.27
N GLN A 19 -10.47 1.38 3.72
CA GLN A 19 -10.62 0.14 4.49
C GLN A 19 -9.30 -0.35 5.12
N PHE A 20 -8.17 -0.17 4.44
CA PHE A 20 -6.87 -0.55 4.99
C PHE A 20 -6.54 0.21 6.27
N GLN A 21 -6.80 1.53 6.29
CA GLN A 21 -6.43 2.43 7.38
C GLN A 21 -7.27 2.22 8.66
N THR A 22 -8.39 1.47 8.63
CA THR A 22 -9.29 1.33 9.78
C THR A 22 -8.60 0.92 11.07
N VAL A 23 -7.81 -0.16 11.06
CA VAL A 23 -7.17 -0.70 12.27
C VAL A 23 -6.18 0.29 12.89
N ALA A 24 -5.29 0.88 12.07
CA ALA A 24 -4.29 1.83 12.54
C ALA A 24 -4.87 3.17 13.04
N SER A 25 -6.15 3.43 12.79
CA SER A 25 -6.82 4.65 13.26
C SER A 25 -7.65 4.45 14.53
N VAL A 26 -7.80 3.21 14.98
CA VAL A 26 -8.57 2.84 16.18
C VAL A 26 -7.81 1.83 17.06
N ASP A 27 -6.50 1.77 16.91
CA ASP A 27 -5.65 0.82 17.64
C ASP A 27 -5.76 0.96 19.15
N GLY A 28 -5.72 2.19 19.68
CA GLY A 28 -5.94 2.46 21.10
C GLY A 28 -7.31 1.97 21.61
N ASP A 29 -8.38 2.17 20.83
CA ASP A 29 -9.72 1.68 21.18
C ASP A 29 -9.78 0.14 21.18
N LEU A 30 -9.08 -0.52 20.23
CA LEU A 30 -9.02 -1.98 20.16
C LEU A 30 -8.22 -2.55 21.34
N VAL A 31 -7.12 -1.91 21.72
CA VAL A 31 -6.36 -2.23 22.93
C VAL A 31 -7.26 -2.12 24.16
N ALA A 32 -7.99 -1.01 24.30
CA ALA A 32 -8.88 -0.78 25.45
C ALA A 32 -10.06 -1.78 25.50
N THR A 33 -10.62 -2.17 24.34
CA THR A 33 -11.84 -2.99 24.26
C THR A 33 -11.55 -4.48 24.39
N PHE A 34 -10.49 -4.98 23.74
CA PHE A 34 -10.18 -6.41 23.64
C PHE A 34 -8.94 -6.83 24.42
N GLY A 35 -8.19 -5.88 24.99
CA GLY A 35 -6.93 -6.16 25.65
C GLY A 35 -5.81 -6.54 24.68
N PHE A 36 -5.89 -6.10 23.42
CA PHE A 36 -4.87 -6.42 22.43
C PHE A 36 -3.52 -5.79 22.79
N SER A 37 -2.47 -6.54 22.53
CA SER A 37 -1.12 -6.01 22.44
C SER A 37 -0.91 -5.28 21.10
N TYR A 38 0.09 -4.42 21.01
CA TYR A 38 0.44 -3.80 19.71
C TYR A 38 1.00 -4.81 18.71
N THR A 39 1.51 -5.95 19.17
CA THR A 39 1.82 -7.11 18.32
C THR A 39 0.57 -7.60 17.59
N GLU A 40 -0.55 -7.75 18.31
CA GLU A 40 -1.83 -8.18 17.74
C GLU A 40 -2.44 -7.12 16.81
N ILE A 41 -2.32 -5.82 17.15
CA ILE A 41 -2.69 -4.73 16.24
C ILE A 41 -1.87 -4.83 14.94
N GLY A 42 -0.56 -5.00 15.03
CA GLY A 42 0.31 -5.21 13.87
C GLY A 42 -0.08 -6.45 13.08
N LEU A 43 -0.48 -7.54 13.76
CA LEU A 43 -0.99 -8.74 13.11
C LEU A 43 -2.28 -8.45 12.34
N LEU A 44 -3.23 -7.71 12.89
CA LEU A 44 -4.47 -7.32 12.20
C LEU A 44 -4.19 -6.48 10.94
N ILE A 45 -3.17 -5.61 10.98
CA ILE A 45 -2.71 -4.86 9.81
C ILE A 45 -2.08 -5.82 8.78
N GLY A 46 -1.21 -6.73 9.23
CA GLY A 46 -0.55 -7.72 8.37
C GLY A 46 -1.51 -8.71 7.72
N LEU A 47 -2.55 -9.14 8.44
CA LEU A 47 -3.59 -10.05 7.94
C LEU A 47 -4.34 -9.48 6.72
N PHE A 48 -4.43 -8.17 6.58
CA PHE A 48 -4.98 -7.55 5.37
C PHE A 48 -4.07 -7.76 4.15
N MET A 49 -2.77 -7.84 4.33
CA MET A 49 -1.82 -8.07 3.25
C MET A 49 -1.52 -9.55 2.98
N PHE A 50 -1.79 -10.41 3.96
CA PHE A 50 -1.50 -11.85 3.90
C PHE A 50 -2.12 -12.58 2.69
N PRO A 51 -3.40 -12.34 2.29
CA PRO A 51 -3.98 -13.00 1.12
C PRO A 51 -3.19 -12.73 -0.18
N GLY A 52 -2.54 -11.57 -0.29
CA GLY A 52 -1.70 -11.26 -1.44
C GLY A 52 -0.48 -12.18 -1.58
N LEU A 53 0.04 -12.70 -0.46
CA LEU A 53 1.15 -13.66 -0.47
C LEU A 53 0.77 -15.00 -1.11
N VAL A 54 -0.47 -15.45 -0.89
CA VAL A 54 -0.93 -16.81 -1.27
C VAL A 54 -1.79 -16.78 -2.52
N LEU A 55 -2.69 -15.80 -2.65
CA LEU A 55 -3.75 -15.79 -3.66
C LEU A 55 -3.41 -14.99 -4.92
N ALA A 56 -2.28 -14.26 -4.98
CA ALA A 56 -1.98 -13.40 -6.12
C ALA A 56 -1.95 -14.14 -7.47
N LEU A 57 -1.33 -15.32 -7.52
CA LEU A 57 -1.30 -16.15 -8.71
C LEU A 57 -2.67 -16.76 -9.05
N PRO A 58 -3.38 -17.46 -8.12
CA PRO A 58 -4.73 -17.97 -8.39
C PRO A 58 -5.71 -16.91 -8.89
N VAL A 59 -5.70 -15.72 -8.27
CA VAL A 59 -6.56 -14.59 -8.66
C VAL A 59 -6.23 -14.11 -10.07
N GLY A 60 -4.95 -14.06 -10.46
CA GLY A 60 -4.55 -13.73 -11.82
C GLY A 60 -5.08 -14.71 -12.85
N PHE A 61 -5.18 -16.01 -12.50
CA PHE A 61 -5.76 -17.04 -13.39
C PHE A 61 -7.29 -16.96 -13.48
N ALA A 62 -7.98 -16.50 -12.44
CA ALA A 62 -9.44 -16.41 -12.41
C ALA A 62 -10.01 -15.54 -13.55
N GLY A 63 -9.27 -14.52 -14.00
CA GLY A 63 -9.66 -13.67 -15.13
C GLY A 63 -9.72 -14.36 -16.48
N ARG A 64 -9.31 -15.64 -16.59
CA ARG A 64 -9.51 -16.45 -17.80
C ARG A 64 -10.92 -17.00 -17.91
N TYR A 65 -11.61 -17.14 -16.78
CA TYR A 65 -12.93 -17.77 -16.70
C TYR A 65 -14.03 -16.80 -16.31
N LEU A 66 -13.69 -15.71 -15.64
CA LEU A 66 -14.62 -14.76 -15.07
C LEU A 66 -14.35 -13.36 -15.62
N SER A 67 -15.40 -12.56 -15.79
CA SER A 67 -15.25 -11.18 -16.28
C SER A 67 -14.60 -10.29 -15.24
N ASP A 68 -13.81 -9.31 -15.69
CA ASP A 68 -13.14 -8.31 -14.82
C ASP A 68 -14.15 -7.56 -13.95
N ARG A 69 -15.33 -7.25 -14.51
CA ARG A 69 -16.45 -6.63 -13.79
C ARG A 69 -16.91 -7.50 -12.63
N PHE A 70 -17.16 -8.79 -12.85
CA PHE A 70 -17.61 -9.73 -11.83
C PHE A 70 -16.56 -9.85 -10.71
N LEU A 71 -15.29 -10.06 -11.07
CA LEU A 71 -14.19 -10.20 -10.12
C LEU A 71 -13.99 -8.92 -9.28
N SER A 72 -14.09 -7.74 -9.89
CA SER A 72 -14.03 -6.47 -9.17
C SER A 72 -15.19 -6.29 -8.19
N VAL A 73 -16.42 -6.67 -8.57
CA VAL A 73 -17.59 -6.61 -7.69
C VAL A 73 -17.44 -7.59 -6.53
N VAL A 74 -16.98 -8.82 -6.80
CA VAL A 74 -16.69 -9.83 -5.74
C VAL A 74 -15.59 -9.32 -4.79
N GLY A 75 -14.52 -8.73 -5.32
CA GLY A 75 -13.45 -8.15 -4.51
C GLY A 75 -13.94 -7.02 -3.60
N LEU A 76 -14.70 -6.07 -4.13
CA LEU A 76 -15.30 -4.99 -3.34
C LEU A 76 -16.34 -5.51 -2.34
N GLY A 77 -17.10 -6.54 -2.72
CA GLY A 77 -18.04 -7.23 -1.82
C GLY A 77 -17.33 -7.91 -0.66
N ALA A 78 -16.20 -8.56 -0.91
CA ALA A 78 -15.36 -9.16 0.12
C ALA A 78 -14.81 -8.11 1.10
N LEU A 79 -14.39 -6.92 0.59
CA LEU A 79 -14.00 -5.77 1.41
C LEU A 79 -15.17 -5.30 2.30
N ALA A 80 -16.36 -5.18 1.72
CA ALA A 80 -17.54 -4.77 2.47
C ALA A 80 -17.93 -5.77 3.56
N ILE A 81 -17.99 -7.06 3.23
CA ILE A 81 -18.30 -8.12 4.20
C ILE A 81 -17.24 -8.19 5.29
N GLY A 82 -15.95 -8.14 4.93
CA GLY A 82 -14.86 -8.14 5.88
C GLY A 82 -14.88 -6.93 6.83
N GLY A 83 -15.26 -5.74 6.32
CA GLY A 83 -15.47 -4.55 7.14
C GLY A 83 -16.65 -4.70 8.10
N VAL A 84 -17.78 -5.26 7.66
CA VAL A 84 -18.94 -5.55 8.53
C VAL A 84 -18.56 -6.57 9.61
N LEU A 85 -17.86 -7.65 9.25
CA LEU A 85 -17.38 -8.65 10.22
C LEU A 85 -16.48 -8.02 11.29
N SER A 86 -15.56 -7.15 10.88
CA SER A 86 -14.68 -6.43 11.80
C SER A 86 -15.46 -5.45 12.70
N GLY A 87 -16.38 -4.66 12.12
CA GLY A 87 -17.14 -3.65 12.87
C GLY A 87 -18.20 -4.22 13.81
N LEU A 88 -18.74 -5.41 13.53
CA LEU A 88 -19.71 -6.09 14.37
C LEU A 88 -19.08 -7.18 15.26
N ALA A 89 -17.76 -7.27 15.28
CA ALA A 89 -17.05 -8.32 16.02
C ALA A 89 -17.35 -8.25 17.53
N PRO A 90 -17.89 -9.31 18.14
CA PRO A 90 -18.01 -9.45 19.60
C PRO A 90 -16.67 -9.88 20.22
N GLU A 91 -15.81 -10.54 19.45
CA GLU A 91 -14.52 -11.07 19.89
C GLU A 91 -13.40 -10.69 18.90
N GLY A 92 -12.18 -10.49 19.39
CA GLY A 92 -11.07 -9.99 18.61
C GLY A 92 -10.66 -10.84 17.41
N TRP A 93 -10.78 -12.18 17.49
CA TRP A 93 -10.46 -13.06 16.36
C TRP A 93 -11.34 -12.83 15.12
N MET A 94 -12.59 -12.37 15.32
CA MET A 94 -13.49 -12.04 14.21
C MET A 94 -12.99 -10.82 13.42
N ILE A 95 -12.33 -9.85 14.07
CA ILE A 95 -11.66 -8.74 13.39
C ILE A 95 -10.58 -9.33 12.46
N GLY A 96 -9.79 -10.30 12.94
CA GLY A 96 -8.78 -10.99 12.14
C GLY A 96 -9.35 -11.67 10.89
N LEU A 97 -10.47 -12.39 11.02
CA LEU A 97 -11.16 -12.97 9.85
C LEU A 97 -11.64 -11.89 8.88
N GLY A 98 -12.24 -10.82 9.40
CA GLY A 98 -12.66 -9.66 8.60
C GLY A 98 -11.49 -9.04 7.85
N ARG A 99 -10.30 -8.94 8.46
CA ARG A 99 -9.07 -8.42 7.84
C ARG A 99 -8.59 -9.34 6.70
N VAL A 100 -8.57 -10.65 6.90
CA VAL A 100 -8.19 -11.62 5.84
C VAL A 100 -9.15 -11.53 4.67
N LEU A 101 -10.47 -11.48 4.91
CA LEU A 101 -11.46 -11.37 3.86
C LEU A 101 -11.36 -10.03 3.11
N SER A 102 -11.18 -8.92 3.84
CA SER A 102 -10.92 -7.60 3.25
C SER A 102 -9.63 -7.61 2.41
N GLY A 103 -8.60 -8.28 2.88
CA GLY A 103 -7.33 -8.40 2.16
C GLY A 103 -7.44 -9.21 0.87
N ALA A 104 -8.21 -10.28 0.87
CA ALA A 104 -8.52 -11.02 -0.35
C ALA A 104 -9.29 -10.13 -1.36
N GLY A 105 -10.26 -9.37 -0.87
CA GLY A 105 -11.00 -8.38 -1.66
C GLY A 105 -10.12 -7.26 -2.22
N PHE A 106 -9.19 -6.77 -1.42
CA PHE A 106 -8.18 -5.78 -1.84
C PHE A 106 -7.32 -6.30 -3.00
N LEU A 107 -6.80 -7.52 -2.86
CA LEU A 107 -5.97 -8.14 -3.91
C LEU A 107 -6.72 -8.24 -5.22
N VAL A 108 -7.93 -8.83 -5.19
CA VAL A 108 -8.78 -9.01 -6.39
C VAL A 108 -9.09 -7.67 -7.03
N SER A 109 -9.60 -6.70 -6.26
CA SER A 109 -9.98 -5.38 -6.77
C SER A 109 -8.77 -4.63 -7.34
N SER A 110 -7.63 -4.63 -6.65
CA SER A 110 -6.42 -3.93 -7.11
C SER A 110 -5.89 -4.47 -8.43
N LEU A 111 -5.89 -5.81 -8.58
CA LEU A 111 -5.43 -6.47 -9.80
C LEU A 111 -6.33 -6.12 -10.98
N TYR A 112 -7.64 -6.28 -10.81
CA TYR A 112 -8.59 -6.08 -11.91
C TYR A 112 -8.81 -4.61 -12.25
N PHE A 113 -8.77 -3.68 -11.30
CA PHE A 113 -8.79 -2.25 -11.60
C PHE A 113 -7.59 -1.84 -12.45
N THR A 114 -6.40 -2.36 -12.15
CA THR A 114 -5.19 -2.11 -12.94
C THR A 114 -5.35 -2.65 -14.37
N LYS A 115 -5.87 -3.88 -14.53
CA LYS A 115 -6.15 -4.47 -15.84
C LYS A 115 -7.18 -3.66 -16.60
N MET A 116 -8.31 -3.33 -15.99
CA MET A 116 -9.40 -2.55 -16.62
C MET A 116 -8.92 -1.19 -17.14
N VAL A 117 -8.06 -0.49 -16.36
CA VAL A 117 -7.48 0.78 -16.82
C VAL A 117 -6.51 0.54 -17.97
N ALA A 118 -5.68 -0.51 -17.91
CA ALA A 118 -4.81 -0.86 -19.03
C ALA A 118 -5.60 -1.10 -20.32
N ASP A 119 -6.68 -1.87 -20.25
CA ASP A 119 -7.53 -2.20 -21.41
C ASP A 119 -8.22 -0.95 -22.01
N TRP A 120 -8.68 0.00 -21.15
CA TRP A 120 -9.34 1.21 -21.63
C TRP A 120 -8.40 2.27 -22.20
N PHE A 121 -7.13 2.26 -21.79
CA PHE A 121 -6.12 3.27 -22.18
C PHE A 121 -5.01 2.68 -23.05
N GLU A 122 -5.19 1.48 -23.60
CA GLU A 122 -4.23 0.86 -24.49
C GLU A 122 -3.92 1.77 -25.70
N GLY A 123 -2.61 1.99 -25.94
CA GLY A 123 -2.10 2.84 -27.00
C GLY A 123 -2.27 4.35 -26.81
N ARG A 124 -2.95 4.82 -25.74
CA ARG A 124 -3.18 6.26 -25.48
C ARG A 124 -3.20 6.55 -23.98
N GLU A 125 -2.32 7.45 -23.52
CA GLU A 125 -2.34 8.04 -22.17
C GLU A 125 -2.31 7.04 -21.01
N ILE A 126 -1.85 5.80 -21.26
CA ILE A 126 -1.84 4.72 -20.26
C ILE A 126 -1.02 5.10 -19.01
N ALA A 127 0.11 5.78 -19.18
CA ALA A 127 0.95 6.19 -18.05
C ALA A 127 0.23 7.18 -17.13
N THR A 128 -0.48 8.16 -17.73
CA THR A 128 -1.27 9.14 -16.96
C THR A 128 -2.43 8.48 -16.23
N ALA A 129 -3.18 7.59 -16.90
CA ALA A 129 -4.30 6.90 -16.31
C ALA A 129 -3.87 5.99 -15.15
N MET A 130 -2.76 5.27 -15.32
CA MET A 130 -2.18 4.41 -14.26
C MET A 130 -1.69 5.23 -13.08
N SER A 131 -1.05 6.38 -13.31
CA SER A 131 -0.61 7.27 -12.23
C SER A 131 -1.80 7.76 -11.40
N ILE A 132 -2.88 8.18 -12.05
CA ILE A 132 -4.10 8.64 -11.37
C ILE A 132 -4.72 7.47 -10.57
N LEU A 133 -4.81 6.28 -11.17
CA LEU A 133 -5.33 5.11 -10.47
C LEU A 133 -4.49 4.75 -9.25
N VAL A 134 -3.18 4.75 -9.36
CA VAL A 134 -2.28 4.38 -8.24
C VAL A 134 -2.40 5.38 -7.10
N MET A 135 -2.53 6.68 -7.40
CA MET A 135 -2.67 7.72 -6.38
C MET A 135 -4.00 7.68 -5.61
N SER A 136 -5.01 6.98 -6.11
CA SER A 136 -6.27 6.82 -5.38
C SER A 136 -6.15 5.98 -4.09
N TRP A 137 -5.15 5.11 -4.00
CA TRP A 137 -4.86 4.34 -2.79
C TRP A 137 -4.38 5.21 -1.61
N PRO A 138 -3.28 5.98 -1.73
CA PRO A 138 -2.85 6.89 -0.66
C PRO A 138 -3.89 7.98 -0.36
N PHE A 139 -4.72 8.37 -1.34
CA PHE A 139 -5.84 9.27 -1.10
C PHE A 139 -6.85 8.65 -0.11
N GLY A 140 -7.20 7.37 -0.29
CA GLY A 140 -8.07 6.65 0.64
C GLY A 140 -7.47 6.52 2.04
N ILE A 141 -6.16 6.28 2.15
CA ILE A 141 -5.43 6.24 3.43
C ILE A 141 -5.52 7.62 4.12
N ALA A 142 -5.20 8.70 3.40
CA ALA A 142 -5.22 10.05 3.95
C ALA A 142 -6.61 10.46 4.46
N MET A 143 -7.67 10.11 3.72
CA MET A 143 -9.04 10.28 4.18
C MET A 143 -9.33 9.47 5.44
N GLY A 144 -8.85 8.23 5.50
CA GLY A 144 -9.03 7.34 6.64
C GLY A 144 -8.34 7.84 7.90
N GLN A 145 -7.14 8.40 7.80
CA GLN A 145 -6.38 8.91 8.95
C GLN A 145 -7.19 9.93 9.77
N ILE A 146 -7.85 10.87 9.12
CA ILE A 146 -8.68 11.87 9.82
C ILE A 146 -10.09 11.33 10.06
N GLY A 147 -10.70 10.78 9.01
CA GLY A 147 -12.11 10.39 9.03
C GLY A 147 -12.40 9.27 10.02
N HIS A 148 -11.51 8.28 10.15
CA HIS A 148 -11.72 7.17 11.09
C HIS A 148 -11.55 7.60 12.54
N VAL A 149 -10.54 8.42 12.85
CA VAL A 149 -10.34 8.95 14.20
C VAL A 149 -11.54 9.80 14.62
N TRP A 150 -12.03 10.65 13.71
CA TRP A 150 -13.24 11.43 13.97
C TRP A 150 -14.48 10.53 14.18
N LEU A 151 -14.69 9.52 13.33
CA LEU A 151 -15.81 8.59 13.47
C LEU A 151 -15.74 7.78 14.76
N ALA A 152 -14.55 7.35 15.16
CA ALA A 152 -14.34 6.62 16.41
C ALA A 152 -14.67 7.49 17.63
N HIS A 153 -14.20 8.76 17.61
CA HIS A 153 -14.46 9.72 18.68
C HIS A 153 -15.94 10.07 18.83
N GLU A 154 -16.66 10.35 17.71
CA GLU A 154 -18.05 10.77 17.74
C GLU A 154 -19.04 9.62 18.02
N TYR A 155 -18.73 8.42 17.57
CA TYR A 155 -19.65 7.28 17.65
C TYR A 155 -19.07 6.09 18.42
N SER A 156 -18.10 5.41 17.84
CA SER A 156 -17.40 4.28 18.44
C SER A 156 -16.31 3.76 17.50
N TRP A 157 -15.39 2.94 17.99
CA TRP A 157 -14.38 2.25 17.20
C TRP A 157 -14.95 1.36 16.07
N ARG A 158 -16.24 0.98 16.17
CA ARG A 158 -16.94 0.18 15.15
C ARG A 158 -17.31 0.99 13.90
N ALA A 159 -17.57 2.29 14.08
CA ALA A 159 -18.04 3.16 13.00
C ALA A 159 -17.08 3.25 11.81
N PRO A 160 -15.75 3.39 11.97
CA PRO A 160 -14.79 3.35 10.88
C PRO A 160 -14.92 2.10 9.99
N PHE A 161 -15.02 0.92 10.58
CA PHE A 161 -15.18 -0.34 9.84
C PHE A 161 -16.49 -0.39 9.05
N LEU A 162 -17.59 0.02 9.68
CA LEU A 162 -18.92 -0.02 9.05
C LEU A 162 -19.05 1.03 7.93
N VAL A 163 -18.51 2.23 8.12
CA VAL A 163 -18.50 3.27 7.09
C VAL A 163 -17.63 2.86 5.91
N ALA A 164 -16.44 2.27 6.16
CA ALA A 164 -15.59 1.76 5.11
C ALA A 164 -16.24 0.57 4.37
N ALA A 165 -16.94 -0.29 5.09
CA ALA A 165 -17.72 -1.38 4.50
C ALA A 165 -18.85 -0.84 3.60
N ALA A 166 -19.61 0.13 4.07
CA ALA A 166 -20.68 0.77 3.31
C ALA A 166 -20.11 1.44 2.04
N TYR A 167 -18.98 2.14 2.15
CA TYR A 167 -18.29 2.71 0.99
C TYR A 167 -17.94 1.65 -0.05
N CYS A 168 -17.34 0.53 0.37
CA CYS A 168 -16.97 -0.57 -0.53
C CYS A 168 -18.20 -1.24 -1.15
N ALA A 169 -19.32 -1.37 -0.42
CA ALA A 169 -20.58 -1.89 -0.94
C ALA A 169 -21.17 -0.98 -2.02
N VAL A 170 -21.20 0.33 -1.78
CA VAL A 170 -21.63 1.32 -2.78
C VAL A 170 -20.72 1.29 -4.00
N ALA A 171 -19.39 1.21 -3.80
CA ALA A 171 -18.43 1.09 -4.89
C ALA A 171 -18.67 -0.19 -5.71
N ALA A 172 -18.98 -1.32 -5.06
CA ALA A 172 -19.33 -2.58 -5.74
C ALA A 172 -20.57 -2.43 -6.62
N LEU A 173 -21.61 -1.78 -6.11
CA LEU A 173 -22.83 -1.48 -6.87
C LEU A 173 -22.52 -0.55 -8.06
N CYS A 174 -21.78 0.53 -7.83
CA CYS A 174 -21.40 1.46 -8.90
C CYS A 174 -20.57 0.77 -10.01
N VAL A 175 -19.57 -0.02 -9.65
CA VAL A 175 -18.78 -0.80 -10.63
C VAL A 175 -19.69 -1.82 -11.31
N GLY A 176 -20.52 -2.50 -10.56
CA GLY A 176 -21.49 -3.48 -11.08
C GLY A 176 -22.47 -2.89 -12.11
N VAL A 177 -22.93 -1.66 -11.95
CA VAL A 177 -23.90 -1.02 -12.82
C VAL A 177 -23.24 -0.26 -13.99
N PHE A 178 -22.23 0.55 -13.67
CA PHE A 178 -21.71 1.56 -14.61
C PHE A 178 -20.46 1.11 -15.38
N TYR A 179 -19.73 0.08 -14.90
CA TYR A 179 -18.57 -0.39 -15.63
C TYR A 179 -19.00 -1.13 -16.91
N ARG A 180 -18.31 -0.80 -18.00
CA ARG A 180 -18.44 -1.49 -19.28
C ARG A 180 -17.04 -1.88 -19.76
N PRO A 181 -16.84 -3.09 -20.30
CA PRO A 181 -15.55 -3.51 -20.85
C PRO A 181 -15.15 -2.64 -22.06
N ALA A 182 -13.86 -2.47 -22.27
CA ALA A 182 -13.32 -1.66 -23.36
C ALA A 182 -13.57 -2.29 -24.73
N ARG A 183 -13.37 -3.58 -24.84
CA ARG A 183 -13.62 -4.45 -26.02
C ARG A 183 -13.69 -5.91 -25.56
N ASP A 184 -14.24 -6.77 -26.38
CA ASP A 184 -14.06 -8.22 -26.29
C ASP A 184 -12.64 -8.56 -26.79
N LEU A 185 -11.64 -8.31 -25.96
CA LEU A 185 -10.26 -8.66 -26.28
C LEU A 185 -10.08 -10.17 -26.13
N PRO A 186 -9.43 -10.85 -27.09
CA PRO A 186 -9.06 -12.24 -26.89
C PRO A 186 -8.19 -12.34 -25.64
N VAL A 187 -8.50 -13.30 -24.77
CA VAL A 187 -7.70 -13.59 -23.60
C VAL A 187 -6.31 -14.00 -24.10
N ALA A 188 -5.34 -13.09 -23.96
CA ALA A 188 -3.96 -13.45 -24.25
C ALA A 188 -3.56 -14.56 -23.28
N VAL A 189 -3.31 -15.75 -23.81
CA VAL A 189 -2.74 -16.87 -23.05
C VAL A 189 -1.28 -16.48 -22.81
N PRO A 190 -0.87 -16.12 -21.58
CA PRO A 190 0.54 -15.98 -21.31
C PRO A 190 1.16 -17.35 -21.53
N GLY A 191 2.07 -17.46 -22.49
CA GLY A 191 2.92 -18.64 -22.59
C GLY A 191 3.54 -18.88 -21.21
N ILE A 192 3.56 -20.13 -20.75
CA ILE A 192 4.27 -20.51 -19.51
C ILE A 192 5.74 -20.19 -19.80
N ALA A 193 6.16 -19.00 -19.36
CA ALA A 193 7.51 -18.55 -19.63
C ALA A 193 8.47 -19.40 -18.83
N ALA A 194 9.59 -19.73 -19.47
CA ALA A 194 10.76 -20.37 -18.92
C ALA A 194 11.17 -19.77 -17.55
N ASN A 195 11.85 -20.55 -16.74
CA ASN A 195 12.39 -20.18 -15.44
C ASN A 195 13.18 -18.86 -15.50
N LEU A 196 13.13 -18.08 -14.43
CA LEU A 196 13.99 -16.91 -14.26
C LEU A 196 15.45 -17.34 -14.17
N SER A 197 16.35 -16.62 -14.83
CA SER A 197 17.80 -16.81 -14.66
C SER A 197 18.22 -16.36 -13.25
N GLY A 198 19.36 -16.84 -12.77
CA GLY A 198 19.89 -16.42 -11.45
C GLY A 198 20.03 -14.90 -11.31
N ARG A 199 20.42 -14.22 -12.40
CA ARG A 199 20.50 -12.76 -12.45
C ARG A 199 19.15 -12.11 -12.31
N GLU A 200 18.12 -12.59 -13.00
CA GLU A 200 16.75 -12.08 -12.93
C GLU A 200 16.16 -12.30 -11.54
N TRP A 201 16.44 -13.45 -10.89
CA TRP A 201 16.08 -13.69 -9.50
C TRP A 201 16.65 -12.63 -8.57
N ILE A 202 17.95 -12.31 -8.69
CA ILE A 202 18.58 -11.26 -7.86
C ILE A 202 17.96 -9.91 -8.12
N LEU A 203 17.75 -9.54 -9.39
CA LEU A 203 17.18 -8.26 -9.75
C LEU A 203 15.75 -8.09 -9.22
N ILE A 204 14.88 -9.07 -9.44
CA ILE A 204 13.48 -8.96 -9.00
C ILE A 204 13.37 -9.02 -7.48
N SER A 205 14.21 -9.80 -6.81
CA SER A 205 14.26 -9.85 -5.34
C SER A 205 14.72 -8.52 -4.75
N CYS A 206 15.77 -7.91 -5.29
CA CYS A 206 16.22 -6.59 -4.84
C CYS A 206 15.12 -5.52 -5.04
N ALA A 207 14.44 -5.54 -6.18
CA ALA A 207 13.32 -4.63 -6.43
C ALA A 207 12.16 -4.86 -5.44
N GLY A 208 11.80 -6.12 -5.18
CA GLY A 208 10.77 -6.52 -4.23
C GLY A 208 11.10 -6.14 -2.79
N MET A 209 12.35 -6.34 -2.36
CA MET A 209 12.82 -5.95 -1.03
C MET A 209 12.84 -4.44 -0.85
N ALA A 210 13.31 -3.68 -1.86
CA ALA A 210 13.29 -2.22 -1.81
C ALA A 210 11.86 -1.68 -1.69
N TRP A 211 10.93 -2.20 -2.50
CA TRP A 211 9.54 -1.80 -2.46
C TRP A 211 8.82 -2.26 -1.19
N GLY A 212 9.09 -3.48 -0.72
CA GLY A 212 8.55 -4.03 0.52
C GLY A 212 9.01 -3.24 1.74
N ALA A 213 10.31 -2.96 1.87
CA ALA A 213 10.86 -2.18 2.97
C ALA A 213 10.31 -0.75 2.99
N PHE A 214 10.21 -0.09 1.82
CA PHE A 214 9.64 1.24 1.68
C PHE A 214 8.18 1.31 2.16
N ASN A 215 7.35 0.37 1.72
CA ASN A 215 5.94 0.35 2.12
C ASN A 215 5.75 -0.08 3.58
N ALA A 216 6.52 -1.06 4.07
CA ALA A 216 6.44 -1.48 5.46
C ALA A 216 6.85 -0.35 6.43
N ALA A 217 7.88 0.44 6.08
CA ALA A 217 8.25 1.63 6.83
C ALA A 217 7.14 2.70 6.81
N TYR A 218 6.44 2.84 5.68
CA TYR A 218 5.26 3.71 5.60
C TYR A 218 4.13 3.23 6.51
N VAL A 219 3.87 1.93 6.57
CA VAL A 219 2.85 1.37 7.49
C VAL A 219 3.24 1.65 8.94
N ILE A 220 4.51 1.50 9.32
CA ILE A 220 5.00 1.87 10.66
C ILE A 220 4.75 3.35 10.97
N TYR A 221 5.03 4.24 10.01
CA TYR A 221 4.73 5.67 10.14
C TYR A 221 3.23 5.91 10.37
N LEU A 222 2.35 5.25 9.60
CA LEU A 222 0.90 5.40 9.73
C LEU A 222 0.37 4.96 11.11
N THR A 223 1.00 3.96 11.72
CA THR A 223 0.58 3.37 13.00
C THR A 223 1.19 4.11 14.20
N PHE A 224 2.51 4.34 14.22
CA PHE A 224 3.21 4.80 15.41
C PHE A 224 3.53 6.31 15.42
N ALA A 225 3.40 7.01 14.29
CA ALA A 225 3.62 8.45 14.29
C ALA A 225 2.49 9.23 14.99
N PRO A 226 1.18 8.89 14.83
CA PRO A 226 0.13 9.49 15.64
C PRO A 226 0.36 9.26 17.14
N GLU A 227 0.61 8.00 17.55
CA GLU A 227 0.87 7.58 18.92
C GLU A 227 2.04 8.39 19.54
N THR A 228 3.09 8.64 18.74
CA THR A 228 4.23 9.47 19.16
C THR A 228 3.82 10.90 19.47
N LEU A 229 2.96 11.49 18.62
CA LEU A 229 2.47 12.85 18.84
C LEU A 229 1.50 12.93 20.03
N GLU A 230 0.70 11.89 20.26
CA GLU A 230 -0.19 11.81 21.43
C GLU A 230 0.60 11.73 22.73
N GLN A 231 1.69 10.96 22.79
CA GLN A 231 2.59 10.96 23.93
C GLN A 231 3.25 12.33 24.19
N LEU A 232 3.43 13.14 23.16
CA LEU A 232 3.90 14.53 23.27
C LEU A 232 2.78 15.52 23.63
N GLY A 233 1.56 15.01 23.96
CA GLY A 233 0.44 15.81 24.43
C GLY A 233 -0.48 16.35 23.33
N GLN A 234 -0.36 15.88 22.08
CA GLN A 234 -1.29 16.27 21.03
C GLN A 234 -2.60 15.45 21.15
N PRO A 235 -3.78 16.07 21.00
CA PRO A 235 -5.04 15.33 20.89
C PRO A 235 -5.02 14.38 19.69
N ALA A 236 -5.62 13.18 19.82
CA ALA A 236 -5.62 12.13 18.78
C ALA A 236 -6.03 12.65 17.38
N LEU A 237 -7.11 13.44 17.29
CA LEU A 237 -7.57 14.02 16.02
C LEU A 237 -6.53 14.98 15.42
N ARG A 238 -5.83 15.77 16.26
CA ARG A 238 -4.75 16.66 15.80
C ARG A 238 -3.54 15.86 15.36
N ALA A 239 -3.14 14.84 16.09
CA ALA A 239 -2.05 13.94 15.73
C ALA A 239 -2.35 13.27 14.37
N ALA A 240 -3.55 12.70 14.18
CA ALA A 240 -4.00 12.12 12.92
C ALA A 240 -4.00 13.15 11.77
N THR A 241 -4.44 14.38 12.03
CA THR A 241 -4.44 15.46 11.04
C THR A 241 -3.02 15.81 10.60
N ILE A 242 -2.09 15.98 11.54
CA ILE A 242 -0.67 16.27 11.27
C ILE A 242 -0.08 15.16 10.40
N ILE A 243 -0.27 13.89 10.77
CA ILE A 243 0.28 12.76 10.03
C ILE A 243 -0.33 12.63 8.64
N SER A 244 -1.62 12.96 8.48
CA SER A 244 -2.29 12.93 7.17
C SER A 244 -1.69 13.93 6.17
N ILE A 245 -1.09 15.03 6.61
CA ILE A 245 -0.40 16.00 5.74
C ILE A 245 0.64 15.27 4.87
N GLY A 246 1.44 14.37 5.47
CA GLY A 246 2.40 13.56 4.74
C GLY A 246 1.75 12.71 3.65
N SER A 247 0.62 12.08 3.97
CA SER A 247 -0.13 11.25 3.03
C SER A 247 -0.77 12.05 1.88
N TRP A 248 -1.26 13.26 2.14
CA TRP A 248 -1.76 14.14 1.09
C TRP A 248 -0.65 14.63 0.16
N LEU A 249 0.47 15.05 0.72
CA LEU A 249 1.57 15.61 -0.05
C LEU A 249 2.29 14.57 -0.91
N MET A 250 2.39 13.31 -0.45
CA MET A 250 3.00 12.24 -1.25
C MET A 250 2.28 11.99 -2.58
N ILE A 251 1.00 12.30 -2.69
CA ILE A 251 0.23 12.16 -3.92
C ILE A 251 0.80 13.06 -5.03
N VAL A 252 1.12 14.31 -4.67
CA VAL A 252 1.67 15.28 -5.60
C VAL A 252 3.18 15.10 -5.79
N SER A 253 3.92 14.92 -4.68
CA SER A 253 5.38 14.81 -4.70
C SER A 253 5.86 13.58 -5.46
N GLY A 254 5.12 12.46 -5.40
CA GLY A 254 5.43 11.25 -6.16
C GLY A 254 5.41 11.47 -7.67
N ALA A 255 4.41 12.20 -8.18
CA ALA A 255 4.31 12.53 -9.60
C ALA A 255 5.45 13.47 -10.04
N LEU A 256 5.74 14.50 -9.24
CA LEU A 256 6.83 15.45 -9.50
C LEU A 256 8.20 14.77 -9.46
N CYS A 257 8.44 13.91 -8.48
CA CYS A 257 9.70 13.17 -8.35
C CYS A 257 9.95 12.25 -9.56
N GLY A 258 8.93 11.59 -10.07
CA GLY A 258 9.04 10.79 -11.30
C GLY A 258 9.50 11.63 -12.49
N GLN A 259 8.90 12.81 -12.70
CA GLN A 259 9.29 13.73 -13.77
C GLN A 259 10.73 14.24 -13.61
N ILE A 260 11.13 14.60 -12.39
CA ILE A 260 12.50 15.03 -12.08
C ILE A 260 13.49 13.89 -12.35
N ALA A 261 13.17 12.67 -11.95
CA ALA A 261 14.01 11.49 -12.18
C ALA A 261 14.19 11.19 -13.68
N ASP A 262 13.15 11.36 -14.47
CA ASP A 262 13.21 11.14 -15.93
C ASP A 262 13.98 12.26 -16.64
N ARG A 263 13.82 13.52 -16.20
CA ARG A 263 14.48 14.68 -16.82
C ARG A 263 15.97 14.74 -16.50
N PHE A 264 16.38 14.49 -15.27
CA PHE A 264 17.77 14.65 -14.82
C PHE A 264 18.55 13.34 -14.75
N GLY A 265 17.90 12.16 -14.82
CA GLY A 265 18.56 10.85 -14.83
C GLY A 265 19.29 10.45 -13.55
N ARG A 266 19.33 11.30 -12.50
CA ARG A 266 20.06 11.08 -11.24
C ARG A 266 19.24 10.28 -10.22
N ARG A 267 18.73 9.10 -10.63
CA ARG A 267 17.81 8.30 -9.81
C ARG A 267 18.40 7.87 -8.48
N ASP A 268 19.72 7.59 -8.41
CA ASP A 268 20.39 7.18 -7.17
C ASP A 268 20.48 8.32 -6.17
N THR A 269 20.86 9.52 -6.63
CA THR A 269 20.93 10.71 -5.78
C THR A 269 19.55 11.06 -5.23
N ILE A 270 18.52 11.02 -6.08
CA ILE A 270 17.12 11.24 -5.66
C ILE A 270 16.73 10.25 -4.57
N LEU A 271 17.02 8.95 -4.78
CA LEU A 271 16.67 7.92 -3.81
C LEU A 271 17.37 8.13 -2.47
N VAL A 272 18.68 8.41 -2.47
CA VAL A 272 19.45 8.68 -1.24
C VAL A 272 18.91 9.89 -0.50
N VAL A 273 18.70 11.02 -1.21
CA VAL A 273 18.16 12.24 -0.60
C VAL A 273 16.78 12.01 -0.01
N CYS A 274 15.89 11.33 -0.75
CA CYS A 274 14.54 11.08 -0.29
C CYS A 274 14.50 10.13 0.91
N MET A 275 15.28 9.06 0.91
CA MET A 275 15.36 8.14 2.05
C MET A 275 15.98 8.80 3.28
N SER A 276 16.99 9.64 3.10
CA SER A 276 17.55 10.45 4.19
C SER A 276 16.50 11.43 4.75
N ALA A 277 15.71 12.07 3.89
CA ALA A 277 14.62 12.95 4.31
C ALA A 277 13.52 12.19 5.08
N ALA A 278 13.17 10.97 4.67
CA ALA A 278 12.24 10.12 5.42
C ALA A 278 12.77 9.80 6.82
N ILE A 279 14.04 9.41 6.93
CA ILE A 279 14.68 9.12 8.22
C ILE A 279 14.70 10.37 9.11
N VAL A 280 15.12 11.53 8.58
CA VAL A 280 15.13 12.81 9.32
C VAL A 280 13.71 13.19 9.76
N SER A 281 12.70 12.99 8.90
CA SER A 281 11.30 13.22 9.27
C SER A 281 10.88 12.38 10.49
N LEU A 282 11.18 11.08 10.50
CA LEU A 282 10.88 10.22 11.65
C LEU A 282 11.66 10.62 12.92
N MET A 283 12.88 11.15 12.77
CA MET A 283 13.63 11.71 13.89
C MET A 283 12.97 12.98 14.46
N LEU A 284 12.48 13.86 13.59
CA LEU A 284 11.80 15.09 13.98
C LEU A 284 10.50 14.82 14.75
N LEU A 285 9.78 13.75 14.47
CA LEU A 285 8.57 13.41 15.24
C LEU A 285 8.81 13.21 16.74
N ARG A 286 10.06 13.01 17.16
CA ARG A 286 10.45 12.88 18.57
C ARG A 286 10.60 14.22 19.29
N VAL A 287 10.68 15.31 18.54
CA VAL A 287 10.92 16.65 19.08
C VAL A 287 9.56 17.35 19.23
N PRO A 288 9.25 17.91 20.41
CA PRO A 288 8.03 18.70 20.59
C PRO A 288 7.90 19.80 19.53
N ASP A 289 6.68 20.08 19.11
CA ASP A 289 6.31 21.16 18.18
C ASP A 289 6.88 21.03 16.74
N THR A 290 7.54 19.92 16.40
CA THR A 290 8.06 19.69 15.03
C THR A 290 7.22 18.73 14.20
N GLY A 291 6.09 18.22 14.70
CA GLY A 291 5.26 17.22 14.03
C GLY A 291 4.78 17.65 12.64
N GLU A 292 4.35 18.90 12.47
CA GLU A 292 3.90 19.42 11.16
C GLU A 292 5.05 19.47 10.16
N MET A 293 6.23 19.98 10.60
CA MET A 293 7.43 20.03 9.76
C MET A 293 7.90 18.62 9.39
N ALA A 294 7.84 17.68 10.33
CA ALA A 294 8.15 16.28 10.07
C ALA A 294 7.25 15.69 9.00
N SER A 295 5.93 15.88 9.11
CA SER A 295 4.96 15.37 8.13
C SER A 295 5.09 16.04 6.77
N LEU A 296 5.37 17.35 6.72
CA LEU A 296 5.68 18.07 5.47
C LEU A 296 6.92 17.46 4.79
N LEU A 297 8.02 17.29 5.53
CA LEU A 297 9.26 16.71 5.00
C LEU A 297 9.02 15.26 4.52
N PHE A 298 8.27 14.48 5.28
CA PHE A 298 7.92 13.11 4.93
C PHE A 298 7.15 13.04 3.61
N GLY A 299 6.09 13.83 3.46
CA GLY A 299 5.25 13.80 2.27
C GLY A 299 5.91 14.41 1.04
N ILE A 300 6.65 15.53 1.20
CA ILE A 300 7.27 16.22 0.05
C ILE A 300 8.49 15.47 -0.49
N LEU A 301 9.33 14.94 0.39
CA LEU A 301 10.58 14.29 0.01
C LEU A 301 10.59 12.80 0.36
N GLY A 302 10.24 12.42 1.58
CA GLY A 302 10.38 11.05 2.06
C GLY A 302 9.66 10.03 1.20
N MET A 303 8.41 10.30 0.86
CA MET A 303 7.58 9.38 0.06
C MET A 303 7.60 9.63 -1.44
N ALA A 304 8.27 10.69 -1.88
CA ALA A 304 8.36 11.06 -3.31
C ALA A 304 8.94 9.97 -4.23
N PRO A 305 9.96 9.17 -3.87
CA PRO A 305 10.61 8.26 -4.82
C PRO A 305 9.85 6.95 -5.05
N ALA A 306 8.60 6.81 -4.57
CA ALA A 306 7.78 5.62 -4.77
C ALA A 306 7.76 5.12 -6.22
N GLY A 307 7.56 6.04 -7.19
CA GLY A 307 7.60 5.75 -8.62
C GLY A 307 8.97 5.26 -9.11
N VAL A 308 10.05 5.79 -8.56
CA VAL A 308 11.43 5.41 -8.91
C VAL A 308 11.74 4.00 -8.40
N ILE A 309 11.26 3.66 -7.20
CA ILE A 309 11.48 2.34 -6.58
C ILE A 309 10.68 1.27 -7.32
N ILE A 310 9.37 1.47 -7.54
CA ILE A 310 8.54 0.47 -8.23
C ILE A 310 8.97 0.24 -9.69
N ALA A 311 9.54 1.25 -10.35
CA ALA A 311 10.06 1.12 -11.70
C ALA A 311 11.22 0.11 -11.83
N LEU A 312 11.91 -0.24 -10.73
CA LEU A 312 12.92 -1.30 -10.72
C LEU A 312 12.32 -2.65 -11.13
N ALA A 313 11.10 -2.96 -10.69
CA ALA A 313 10.42 -4.21 -11.02
C ALA A 313 10.23 -4.38 -12.53
N GLY A 314 9.79 -3.33 -13.23
CA GLY A 314 9.63 -3.35 -14.69
C GLY A 314 10.94 -3.50 -15.47
N GLN A 315 12.07 -3.21 -14.82
CA GLN A 315 13.41 -3.28 -15.41
C GLN A 315 14.17 -4.57 -15.06
N ALA A 316 13.63 -5.40 -14.16
CA ALA A 316 14.28 -6.58 -13.62
C ALA A 316 14.29 -7.76 -14.62
N VAL A 317 13.25 -7.89 -15.40
CA VAL A 317 13.00 -9.04 -16.29
C VAL A 317 12.55 -8.60 -17.68
N PRO A 318 12.84 -9.38 -18.74
CA PRO A 318 12.38 -9.09 -20.08
C PRO A 318 10.85 -9.30 -20.20
N PRO A 319 10.20 -8.74 -21.24
CA PRO A 319 8.75 -8.79 -21.39
C PRO A 319 8.14 -10.19 -21.30
N GLU A 320 8.81 -11.21 -21.86
CA GLU A 320 8.35 -12.60 -21.93
C GLU A 320 8.25 -13.26 -20.54
N ARG A 321 9.05 -12.81 -19.58
CA ARG A 321 9.11 -13.33 -18.20
C ARG A 321 8.50 -12.37 -17.17
N ARG A 322 7.95 -11.25 -17.64
CA ARG A 322 7.46 -10.17 -16.75
C ARG A 322 6.38 -10.66 -15.79
N ALA A 323 5.49 -11.53 -16.24
CA ALA A 323 4.42 -12.06 -15.40
C ALA A 323 4.96 -12.84 -14.18
N LEU A 324 5.94 -13.73 -14.41
CA LEU A 324 6.58 -14.50 -13.35
C LEU A 324 7.40 -13.58 -12.42
N GLY A 325 8.17 -12.65 -13.00
CA GLY A 325 8.95 -11.68 -12.22
C GLY A 325 8.06 -10.81 -11.34
N MET A 326 6.96 -10.29 -11.86
CA MET A 326 6.00 -9.50 -11.05
C MET A 326 5.34 -10.34 -9.98
N GLY A 327 5.09 -11.63 -10.21
CA GLY A 327 4.62 -12.56 -9.17
C GLY A 327 5.59 -12.61 -7.99
N VAL A 328 6.88 -12.82 -8.24
CA VAL A 328 7.92 -12.83 -7.20
C VAL A 328 8.02 -11.48 -6.50
N PHE A 329 8.01 -10.38 -7.26
CA PHE A 329 8.04 -9.02 -6.72
C PHE A 329 6.91 -8.76 -5.72
N PHE A 330 5.65 -9.06 -6.11
CA PHE A 330 4.51 -8.85 -5.23
C PHE A 330 4.47 -9.84 -4.07
N THR A 331 4.95 -11.06 -4.23
CA THR A 331 5.09 -12.01 -3.12
C THR A 331 6.00 -11.43 -2.03
N ILE A 332 7.17 -10.89 -2.40
CA ILE A 332 8.10 -10.25 -1.46
C ILE A 332 7.44 -9.00 -0.82
N TYR A 333 6.80 -8.16 -1.61
CA TYR A 333 6.07 -6.99 -1.12
C TYR A 333 5.01 -7.35 -0.07
N HIS A 334 4.18 -8.35 -0.35
CA HIS A 334 3.13 -8.79 0.58
C HIS A 334 3.72 -9.46 1.82
N ALA A 335 4.83 -10.21 1.69
CA ALA A 335 5.54 -10.79 2.82
C ALA A 335 6.04 -9.69 3.79
N PHE A 336 6.68 -8.63 3.28
CA PHE A 336 7.09 -7.50 4.12
C PHE A 336 5.91 -6.86 4.85
N ASN A 337 4.83 -6.58 4.13
CA ASN A 337 3.68 -5.91 4.70
C ASN A 337 2.79 -6.80 5.59
N ALA A 338 2.95 -8.11 5.51
CA ALA A 338 2.30 -9.07 6.43
C ALA A 338 3.12 -9.28 7.71
N ILE A 339 4.46 -9.28 7.62
CA ILE A 339 5.36 -9.69 8.71
C ILE A 339 5.88 -8.49 9.52
N ILE A 340 6.18 -7.38 8.88
CA ILE A 340 6.80 -6.22 9.54
C ILE A 340 5.87 -5.53 10.56
N PRO A 341 4.56 -5.31 10.31
CA PRO A 341 3.69 -4.68 11.28
C PRO A 341 3.62 -5.40 12.63
N PRO A 342 3.44 -6.74 12.73
CA PRO A 342 3.48 -7.40 14.04
C PRO A 342 4.86 -7.35 14.71
N ILE A 343 5.98 -7.30 13.95
CA ILE A 343 7.31 -7.10 14.53
C ILE A 343 7.41 -5.70 15.14
N SER A 344 6.92 -4.67 14.45
CA SER A 344 6.93 -3.31 14.99
C SER A 344 6.06 -3.16 16.24
N GLY A 345 4.91 -3.85 16.29
CA GLY A 345 4.07 -3.96 17.49
C GLY A 345 4.81 -4.65 18.64
N ALA A 346 5.51 -5.75 18.37
CA ALA A 346 6.30 -6.45 19.39
C ALA A 346 7.46 -5.61 19.96
N ILE A 347 8.03 -4.71 19.15
CA ILE A 347 9.02 -3.74 19.63
C ILE A 347 8.34 -2.79 20.62
N PHE A 348 7.19 -2.23 20.26
CA PHE A 348 6.42 -1.34 21.13
C PHE A 348 6.00 -2.03 22.45
N ASP A 349 5.46 -3.25 22.40
CA ASP A 349 5.03 -4.00 23.58
C ASP A 349 6.16 -4.24 24.59
N ARG A 350 7.41 -4.36 24.10
CA ARG A 350 8.59 -4.55 24.96
C ARG A 350 9.13 -3.26 25.57
N THR A 351 9.00 -2.15 24.83
CA THR A 351 9.64 -0.88 25.21
C THR A 351 8.65 0.13 25.77
N SER A 352 7.36 -0.04 25.48
CA SER A 352 6.27 0.92 25.78
C SER A 352 6.56 2.34 25.25
N ASN A 353 7.37 2.43 24.19
CA ASN A 353 7.81 3.67 23.59
C ASN A 353 7.55 3.67 22.08
N PRO A 354 6.63 4.50 21.54
CA PRO A 354 6.29 4.50 20.11
C PRO A 354 7.43 4.99 19.22
N HIS A 355 8.48 5.59 19.80
CA HIS A 355 9.66 5.96 19.01
C HIS A 355 10.48 4.76 18.54
N ASP A 356 10.45 3.63 19.25
CA ASP A 356 11.29 2.48 18.91
C ASP A 356 10.80 1.74 17.64
N PRO A 357 9.49 1.53 17.43
CA PRO A 357 9.00 1.13 16.11
C PRO A 357 9.36 2.11 14.99
N LEU A 358 9.35 3.44 15.25
CA LEU A 358 9.78 4.42 14.24
C LEU A 358 11.27 4.28 13.90
N VAL A 359 12.15 3.96 14.89
CA VAL A 359 13.57 3.62 14.60
C VAL A 359 13.67 2.42 13.70
N PHE A 360 12.86 1.39 13.92
CA PHE A 360 12.79 0.25 13.01
C PHE A 360 12.34 0.66 11.60
N GLY A 361 11.36 1.57 11.49
CA GLY A 361 10.96 2.19 10.22
C GLY A 361 12.12 2.94 9.53
N MET A 362 12.94 3.69 10.30
CA MET A 362 14.14 4.34 9.76
C MET A 362 15.15 3.35 9.18
N ILE A 363 15.36 2.22 9.86
CA ILE A 363 16.22 1.13 9.37
C ILE A 363 15.68 0.57 8.05
N LEU A 364 14.36 0.37 7.93
CA LEU A 364 13.75 -0.10 6.69
C LEU A 364 13.92 0.92 5.55
N PHE A 365 13.75 2.23 5.79
CA PHE A 365 14.04 3.25 4.79
C PHE A 365 15.51 3.24 4.38
N ALA A 366 16.43 3.06 5.33
CA ALA A 366 17.86 2.95 5.03
C ALA A 366 18.16 1.73 4.15
N PHE A 367 17.47 0.58 4.33
CA PHE A 367 17.65 -0.61 3.51
C PHE A 367 17.19 -0.46 2.05
N VAL A 368 16.30 0.48 1.74
CA VAL A 368 15.86 0.72 0.37
C VAL A 368 17.04 1.06 -0.55
N VAL A 369 17.97 1.89 -0.06
CA VAL A 369 19.12 2.36 -0.85
C VAL A 369 20.06 1.22 -1.27
N PRO A 370 20.60 0.37 -0.37
CA PRO A 370 21.47 -0.72 -0.75
C PRO A 370 20.81 -1.73 -1.71
N PHE A 371 19.52 -2.05 -1.54
CA PHE A 371 18.82 -2.94 -2.48
C PHE A 371 18.74 -2.33 -3.89
N ALA A 372 18.44 -1.04 -4.01
CA ALA A 372 18.42 -0.34 -5.29
C ALA A 372 19.83 -0.27 -5.92
N LEU A 373 20.88 -0.03 -5.12
CA LEU A 373 22.26 0.01 -5.61
C LEU A 373 22.76 -1.37 -6.07
N ILE A 374 22.45 -2.44 -5.31
CA ILE A 374 22.75 -3.83 -5.70
C ILE A 374 22.05 -4.14 -7.03
N PHE A 375 20.75 -3.80 -7.14
CA PHE A 375 19.99 -3.95 -8.38
C PHE A 375 20.73 -3.35 -9.57
N ARG A 376 21.17 -2.09 -9.45
CA ARG A 376 21.85 -1.38 -10.54
C ARG A 376 23.22 -1.96 -10.87
N ARG A 377 24.01 -2.33 -9.86
CA ARG A 377 25.31 -3.00 -10.05
C ARG A 377 25.17 -4.34 -10.78
N VAL A 378 24.19 -5.14 -10.40
CA VAL A 378 23.91 -6.41 -11.08
C VAL A 378 23.41 -6.18 -12.50
N LYS A 379 22.56 -5.15 -12.71
CA LYS A 379 22.02 -4.82 -14.03
C LYS A 379 23.10 -4.28 -14.99
N SER A 380 24.08 -3.53 -14.51
CA SER A 380 25.15 -2.96 -15.33
C SER A 380 26.26 -3.95 -15.72
N ARG A 381 26.35 -5.12 -15.07
CA ARG A 381 27.33 -6.14 -15.45
C ARG A 381 27.02 -6.68 -16.84
N PRO A 382 27.98 -6.67 -17.78
CA PRO A 382 27.78 -7.33 -19.07
C PRO A 382 27.43 -8.81 -18.84
N LEU A 383 26.57 -9.36 -19.68
CA LEU A 383 26.35 -10.81 -19.72
C LEU A 383 27.71 -11.42 -20.09
N SER A 384 28.35 -12.14 -19.17
CA SER A 384 29.45 -12.97 -19.53
C SER A 384 28.93 -13.92 -20.61
N SER A 385 29.44 -13.77 -21.85
CA SER A 385 29.21 -14.76 -22.91
C SER A 385 29.54 -16.15 -22.36
N PRO A 386 28.73 -17.17 -22.65
CA PRO A 386 28.99 -18.54 -22.23
C PRO A 386 30.31 -19.07 -22.74
#